data_2b3fb10d5965bc99fb51f2ca964880e3
#
_entry.id   2b3fb10d5965bc99fb51f2ca964880e3
#
_cell.length_a   1.000
_cell.length_b   1.000
_cell.length_c   1.000
_cell.angle_alpha   90.00
_cell.angle_beta   90.00
_cell.angle_gamma   90.00
#
_symmetry.space_group_name_H-M   'P 1'
#
loop_
_entity.id
_entity.type
_entity.pdbx_description
1 polymer ?
#
loop_
_entity_poly.entity_id
_entity_poly.type
_entity_poly.pdbx_seq_one_letter_code
_entity_poly.pdbx_strand_id
1 'polypeptide(L)' 'MMTQLKIRQVRSAVGGKQYQRDTLRSLGLKRIGDSSTREDRPEVRGMIKTVAHLVAVEEVD' A
#
# COMPACT_ATOMS: atom_id res chain seq x y z
N MET A 1 -12.11 -9.09 -16.53
CA MET A 1 -12.21 -7.94 -15.63
C MET A 1 -10.89 -7.76 -14.93
N MET A 2 -10.50 -6.53 -14.70
CA MET A 2 -9.24 -6.27 -14.01
C MET A 2 -9.45 -6.36 -12.51
N THR A 3 -8.62 -7.16 -11.86
CA THR A 3 -8.63 -7.25 -10.41
C THR A 3 -8.03 -5.97 -9.84
N GLN A 4 -8.63 -5.46 -8.80
CA GLN A 4 -8.12 -4.31 -8.08
C GLN A 4 -7.62 -4.75 -6.70
N LEU A 5 -6.65 -4.01 -6.20
CA LEU A 5 -6.09 -4.26 -4.88
C LEU A 5 -6.48 -3.12 -3.97
N LYS A 6 -7.18 -3.45 -2.90
CA LYS A 6 -7.50 -2.50 -1.84
C LYS A 6 -6.42 -2.58 -0.79
N ILE A 7 -5.71 -1.47 -0.59
CA ILE A 7 -4.56 -1.39 0.30
C ILE A 7 -4.94 -0.50 1.47
N ARG A 8 -4.77 -1.00 2.68
CA ARG A 8 -5.07 -0.24 3.88
C ARG A 8 -3.84 -0.20 4.77
N GLN A 9 -3.48 0.98 5.24
CA GLN A 9 -2.36 1.12 6.15
C GLN A 9 -2.81 0.71 7.56
N VAL A 10 -2.16 -0.31 8.12
CA VAL A 10 -2.51 -0.85 9.43
C VAL A 10 -1.46 -0.54 10.49
N ARG A 11 -0.26 -0.11 10.08
CA ARG A 11 0.81 0.26 11.00
C ARG A 11 1.46 1.57 10.57
N SER A 12 1.98 2.29 11.56
CA SER A 12 2.65 3.56 11.30
C SER A 12 4.02 3.33 10.65
N ALA A 13 4.38 4.23 9.73
CA ALA A 13 5.70 4.26 9.14
C ALA A 13 6.70 5.08 9.98
N VAL A 14 6.28 5.57 11.14
CA VAL A 14 7.16 6.31 12.05
C VAL A 14 8.29 5.39 12.49
N GLY A 15 9.52 5.87 12.35
CA GLY A 15 10.69 5.06 12.64
C GLY A 15 11.14 4.16 11.50
N GLY A 16 10.35 4.07 10.43
CA GLY A 16 10.71 3.31 9.24
C GLY A 16 11.66 4.09 8.34
N LYS A 17 12.10 3.42 7.28
CA LYS A 17 13.00 4.04 6.31
C LYS A 17 12.24 5.00 5.40
N GLN A 18 12.93 5.99 4.88
CA GLN A 18 12.32 7.02 4.05
C GLN A 18 11.64 6.44 2.80
N TYR A 19 12.25 5.44 2.17
CA TYR A 19 11.65 4.85 0.98
C TYR A 19 10.30 4.18 1.27
N GLN A 20 10.10 3.69 2.49
CA GLN A 20 8.82 3.10 2.89
C GLN A 20 7.74 4.18 2.98
N ARG A 21 8.08 5.33 3.53
CA ARG A 21 7.15 6.47 3.60
C ARG A 21 6.80 6.97 2.20
N ASP A 22 7.81 7.07 1.34
CA ASP A 22 7.59 7.51 -0.03
C ASP A 22 6.70 6.53 -0.79
N THR A 23 6.90 5.23 -0.57
CA THR A 23 6.09 4.19 -1.18
C THR A 23 4.63 4.29 -0.72
N LEU A 24 4.41 4.47 0.58
CA LEU A 24 3.05 4.66 1.11
C LEU A 24 2.40 5.89 0.51
N ARG A 25 3.14 6.98 0.38
CA ARG A 25 2.63 8.20 -0.22
C ARG A 25 2.25 7.97 -1.69
N SER A 26 3.06 7.24 -2.41
CA SER A 26 2.77 6.89 -3.82
C SER A 26 1.52 6.04 -3.93
N LEU A 27 1.24 5.22 -2.93
CA LEU A 27 0.02 4.41 -2.87
C LEU A 27 -1.19 5.23 -2.40
N GLY A 28 -0.99 6.47 -1.98
CA GLY A 28 -2.07 7.32 -1.49
C GLY A 28 -2.37 7.15 -0.01
N LEU A 29 -1.47 6.52 0.73
CA LEU A 29 -1.66 6.24 2.16
C LEU A 29 -0.84 7.23 2.98
N LYS A 30 -1.50 8.02 3.80
CA LYS A 30 -0.84 9.05 4.61
C LYS A 30 -0.84 8.72 6.10
N ARG A 31 -1.83 7.99 6.57
CA ARG A 31 -2.03 7.71 8.00
C ARG A 31 -2.51 6.28 8.19
N ILE A 32 -2.38 5.79 9.42
CA ILE A 32 -2.99 4.52 9.81
C ILE A 32 -4.50 4.63 9.56
N GLY A 33 -5.06 3.62 8.93
CA GLY A 33 -6.48 3.59 8.60
C GLY A 33 -6.82 4.09 7.21
N ASP A 34 -5.91 4.81 6.56
CA ASP A 34 -6.11 5.22 5.18
C ASP A 34 -6.17 4.00 4.27
N SER A 35 -6.99 4.08 3.25
CA SER A 35 -7.08 3.01 2.26
C SER A 35 -7.03 3.59 0.86
N SER A 36 -6.59 2.79 -0.07
CA SER A 36 -6.51 3.17 -1.48
C SER A 36 -6.76 1.94 -2.33
N THR A 37 -7.36 2.14 -3.49
CA THR A 37 -7.59 1.06 -4.44
C THR A 37 -6.71 1.30 -5.65
N ARG A 38 -5.97 0.28 -6.05
CA ARG A 38 -5.08 0.34 -7.21
C ARG A 38 -5.32 -0.88 -8.10
N GLU A 39 -5.04 -0.71 -9.39
CA GLU A 39 -5.08 -1.84 -10.31
C GLU A 39 -3.97 -2.84 -9.95
N ASP A 40 -4.26 -4.11 -10.20
CA ASP A 40 -3.28 -5.19 -9.97
C ASP A 40 -2.25 -5.15 -11.10
N ARG A 41 -1.16 -4.45 -10.87
CA ARG A 41 -0.05 -4.30 -11.80
C ARG A 41 1.26 -4.69 -11.11
N PRO A 42 2.25 -5.16 -11.88
CA PRO A 42 3.55 -5.54 -11.30
C PRO A 42 4.20 -4.43 -10.49
N GLU A 43 4.11 -3.18 -10.94
CA GLU A 43 4.68 -2.02 -10.24
C GLU A 43 3.99 -1.82 -8.89
N VAL A 44 2.66 -1.95 -8.87
CA VAL A 44 1.88 -1.79 -7.64
C VAL A 44 2.21 -2.92 -6.68
N ARG A 45 2.33 -4.15 -7.17
CA ARG A 45 2.70 -5.28 -6.33
C ARG A 45 4.09 -5.11 -5.75
N GLY A 46 5.02 -4.55 -6.51
CA GLY A 46 6.37 -4.24 -6.01
C GLY A 46 6.34 -3.23 -4.88
N MET A 47 5.54 -2.18 -5.02
CA MET A 47 5.38 -1.17 -3.96
C MET A 47 4.75 -1.78 -2.71
N ILE A 48 3.73 -2.59 -2.88
CA ILE A 48 3.06 -3.26 -1.76
C ILE A 48 4.04 -4.17 -1.02
N LYS A 49 4.87 -4.92 -1.76
CA LYS A 49 5.86 -5.82 -1.16
C LYS A 49 6.84 -5.04 -0.28
N THR A 50 7.23 -3.85 -0.70
CA THR A 50 8.15 -3.00 0.06
C THR A 50 7.57 -2.63 1.41
N VAL A 51 6.26 -2.42 1.50
CA VAL A 51 5.60 -1.98 2.73
C VAL A 51 4.61 -3.02 3.26
N ALA A 52 4.76 -4.28 2.86
CA ALA A 52 3.80 -5.35 3.22
C ALA A 52 3.59 -5.48 4.72
N HIS A 53 4.62 -5.20 5.51
CA HIS A 53 4.52 -5.26 6.98
C HIS A 53 3.74 -4.11 7.57
N LEU A 54 3.41 -3.10 6.78
CA LEU A 54 2.70 -1.90 7.23
C LEU A 54 1.26 -1.83 6.74
N VAL A 55 0.89 -2.68 5.79
CA VAL A 55 -0.41 -2.61 5.13
C VAL A 55 -1.08 -3.97 5.08
N ALA A 56 -2.41 -3.93 4.96
CA ALA A 56 -3.21 -5.10 4.63
C ALA A 56 -3.72 -4.91 3.20
N VAL A 57 -3.69 -5.97 2.42
CA VAL A 57 -4.09 -5.94 1.02
C VAL A 57 -5.21 -6.94 0.79
N GLU A 58 -6.24 -6.50 0.08
CA GLU A 58 -7.38 -7.32 -0.26
C GLU A 58 -7.63 -7.20 -1.76
N GLU A 59 -7.83 -8.33 -2.41
CA GLU A 59 -8.21 -8.34 -3.82
C GLU A 59 -9.71 -8.11 -3.94
N VAL A 60 -10.08 -7.17 -4.79
CA VAL A 60 -11.48 -6.85 -5.08
C VAL A 60 -11.69 -6.83 -6.57
N ASP A 61 -12.82 -7.35 -7.00
CA ASP A 61 -13.18 -7.34 -8.41
C ASP A 61 -14.10 -6.17 -8.72
#